data_88f1d84fed8ec9e34fa8bdd59154478b
#
_entry.id   88f1d84fed8ec9e34fa8bdd59154478b
#
_cell.length_a   1.000
_cell.length_b   1.000
_cell.length_c   1.000
_cell.angle_alpha   90.00
_cell.angle_beta   90.00
_cell.angle_gamma   90.00
#
_symmetry.space_group_name_H-M   'P 1'
#
loop_
_entity.id
_entity.type
_entity.pdbx_description
1 polymer ?
#
loop_
_entity_poly.entity_id
_entity_poly.type
_entity_poly.pdbx_seq_one_letter_code
_entity_poly.pdbx_strand_id
1 'polypeptide(L)'
;MKNFLTSYHSLYCHWKSSKIKLTLLILLLILMLTQISCGNRYVDKKIDLSKIDTTAVLQKYQTKKYFILHDGQSDLHLYSVIIDELNKKMKARVSEISAAHTFYQPVGGETSHKYKKKLGDPKSEIHLFTSANLDITSDKIIDIPFDKIDSIIVHGTDTGHEILKVVGITAGVLVVTTAIVAALKSSCPFVYSNNGAFYAFEGELYPGAIRPTMERKDYFQLKHLKEKDGIYNIKVSNELKEIQYTNSLNLIEVVHPDNIQVLINQQ
;
A
#
# COMPACT_ATOMS: atom_id res chain seq x y z
N MET A 1 -47.96 -8.82 -26.97
CA MET A 1 -47.63 -8.75 -25.52
C MET A 1 -46.34 -9.43 -25.09
N LYS A 2 -45.74 -10.33 -25.87
CA LYS A 2 -44.48 -11.02 -25.54
C LYS A 2 -43.20 -10.18 -25.73
N ASN A 3 -43.23 -9.16 -26.56
CA ASN A 3 -42.01 -8.36 -26.88
C ASN A 3 -41.69 -7.24 -25.86
N PHE A 4 -42.64 -6.92 -25.00
CA PHE A 4 -42.42 -5.84 -23.98
C PHE A 4 -41.64 -6.36 -22.76
N LEU A 5 -41.77 -7.61 -22.40
CA LEU A 5 -41.08 -8.19 -21.23
C LEU A 5 -39.59 -8.47 -21.47
N THR A 6 -39.20 -8.78 -22.71
CA THR A 6 -37.79 -9.01 -23.07
C THR A 6 -36.98 -7.69 -23.06
N SER A 7 -37.58 -6.56 -23.43
CA SER A 7 -36.93 -5.24 -23.40
C SER A 7 -36.64 -4.76 -21.97
N TYR A 8 -37.59 -4.99 -21.05
CA TYR A 8 -37.40 -4.62 -19.64
C TYR A 8 -36.29 -5.38 -18.93
N HIS A 9 -36.12 -6.66 -19.26
CA HIS A 9 -35.10 -7.50 -18.67
C HIS A 9 -33.69 -7.11 -19.13
N SER A 10 -33.51 -6.70 -20.37
CA SER A 10 -32.25 -6.23 -20.94
C SER A 10 -31.82 -4.90 -20.30
N LEU A 11 -32.75 -3.95 -20.15
CA LEU A 11 -32.50 -2.67 -19.52
C LEU A 11 -32.13 -2.79 -18.03
N TYR A 12 -32.80 -3.69 -17.31
CA TYR A 12 -32.52 -3.92 -15.88
C TYR A 12 -31.14 -4.55 -15.64
N CYS A 13 -30.69 -5.44 -16.53
CA CYS A 13 -29.36 -6.07 -16.45
C CYS A 13 -28.25 -5.04 -16.74
N HIS A 14 -28.43 -4.17 -17.71
CA HIS A 14 -27.48 -3.11 -18.05
C HIS A 14 -27.38 -2.07 -16.91
N TRP A 15 -28.50 -1.75 -16.27
CA TRP A 15 -28.55 -0.80 -15.17
C TRP A 15 -27.89 -1.32 -13.90
N LYS A 16 -28.03 -2.60 -13.58
CA LYS A 16 -27.35 -3.24 -12.45
C LYS A 16 -25.82 -3.32 -12.64
N SER A 17 -25.36 -3.59 -13.86
CA SER A 17 -23.93 -3.56 -14.21
C SER A 17 -23.34 -2.17 -14.11
N SER A 18 -24.08 -1.14 -14.54
CA SER A 18 -23.66 0.26 -14.43
C SER A 18 -23.53 0.74 -12.98
N LYS A 19 -24.46 0.34 -12.10
CA LYS A 19 -24.38 0.69 -10.66
C LYS A 19 -23.17 0.07 -9.98
N ILE A 20 -22.84 -1.17 -10.27
CA ILE A 20 -21.65 -1.84 -9.70
C ILE A 20 -20.38 -1.13 -10.17
N LYS A 21 -20.29 -0.77 -11.45
CA LYS A 21 -19.15 -0.03 -12.00
C LYS A 21 -19.02 1.36 -11.36
N LEU A 22 -20.15 2.06 -11.16
CA LEU A 22 -20.16 3.36 -10.50
C LEU A 22 -19.73 3.26 -9.03
N THR A 23 -20.23 2.25 -8.31
CA THR A 23 -19.86 2.03 -6.91
C THR A 23 -18.36 1.72 -6.77
N LEU A 24 -17.80 0.89 -7.66
CA LEU A 24 -16.37 0.60 -7.73
C LEU A 24 -15.54 1.85 -8.04
N LEU A 25 -16.00 2.69 -8.96
CA LEU A 25 -15.35 3.96 -9.31
C LEU A 25 -15.35 4.93 -8.14
N ILE A 26 -16.47 5.04 -7.42
CA ILE A 26 -16.58 5.88 -6.21
C ILE A 26 -15.66 5.35 -5.11
N LEU A 27 -15.61 4.04 -4.89
CA LEU A 27 -14.72 3.43 -3.90
C LEU A 27 -13.26 3.70 -4.23
N LEU A 28 -12.88 3.60 -5.50
CA LEU A 28 -11.53 3.90 -6.00
C LEU A 28 -11.20 5.38 -5.80
N LEU A 29 -12.14 6.28 -6.07
CA LEU A 29 -11.99 7.72 -5.87
C LEU A 29 -11.80 8.06 -4.39
N ILE A 30 -12.58 7.45 -3.50
CA ILE A 30 -12.45 7.62 -2.05
C ILE A 30 -11.07 7.10 -1.59
N LEU A 31 -10.62 5.95 -2.08
CA LEU A 31 -9.31 5.40 -1.79
C LEU A 31 -8.18 6.33 -2.25
N MET A 32 -8.29 6.91 -3.44
CA MET A 32 -7.35 7.91 -3.96
C MET A 32 -7.34 9.19 -3.12
N LEU A 33 -8.51 9.67 -2.69
CA LEU A 33 -8.63 10.86 -1.84
C LEU A 33 -8.03 10.66 -0.45
N THR A 34 -8.14 9.47 0.13
CA THR A 34 -7.52 9.16 1.43
C THR A 34 -5.99 9.15 1.35
N GLN A 35 -5.39 8.82 0.22
CA GLN A 35 -3.94 8.86 0.01
C GLN A 35 -3.38 10.30 -0.04
N ILE A 36 -4.16 11.25 -0.56
CA ILE A 36 -3.75 12.66 -0.65
C ILE A 36 -3.70 13.32 0.74
N SER A 37 -4.46 12.82 1.71
CA SER A 37 -4.49 13.35 3.08
C SER A 37 -3.29 12.97 3.95
N CYS A 38 -2.42 12.07 3.50
CA CYS A 38 -1.21 11.66 4.22
C CYS A 38 -0.09 12.69 4.08
N GLY A 39 -0.14 13.78 4.86
CA GLY A 39 0.96 14.76 4.96
C GLY A 39 2.26 14.14 5.49
N ASN A 40 3.39 14.77 5.20
CA ASN A 40 4.66 14.41 5.85
C ASN A 40 4.59 14.77 7.33
N ARG A 41 5.17 13.91 8.17
CA ARG A 41 5.24 14.13 9.62
C ARG A 41 6.67 13.95 10.13
N TYR A 42 6.99 14.68 11.19
CA TYR A 42 8.19 14.48 11.99
C TYR A 42 7.79 14.36 13.46
N VAL A 43 8.66 13.79 14.27
CA VAL A 43 8.47 13.65 15.71
C VAL A 43 9.56 14.40 16.46
N ASP A 44 9.18 14.99 17.58
CA ASP A 44 10.08 15.63 18.53
C ASP A 44 10.52 14.62 19.57
N LYS A 45 11.81 14.44 19.70
CA LYS A 45 12.41 13.64 20.75
C LYS A 45 13.19 14.56 21.69
N LYS A 46 12.59 14.90 22.81
CA LYS A 46 13.29 15.58 23.90
C LYS A 46 14.29 14.63 24.55
N ILE A 47 15.54 15.05 24.63
CA ILE A 47 16.60 14.28 25.27
C ILE A 47 16.62 14.59 26.75
N ASP A 48 16.55 13.57 27.58
CA ASP A 48 16.67 13.67 29.02
C ASP A 48 18.16 13.77 29.41
N LEU A 49 18.64 15.00 29.59
CA LEU A 49 20.05 15.29 29.89
C LEU A 49 20.50 14.77 31.27
N SER A 50 19.55 14.39 32.15
CA SER A 50 19.88 13.78 33.43
C SER A 50 20.29 12.32 33.33
N LYS A 51 19.86 11.63 32.25
CA LYS A 51 20.05 10.19 32.04
C LYS A 51 21.02 9.83 30.91
N ILE A 52 21.34 10.80 30.05
CA ILE A 52 22.10 10.54 28.82
C ILE A 52 23.28 11.52 28.78
N ASP A 53 24.47 11.02 28.45
CA ASP A 53 25.64 11.86 28.24
C ASP A 53 25.42 12.80 27.04
N THR A 54 25.39 14.09 27.34
CA THR A 54 25.25 15.18 26.35
C THR A 54 26.31 15.08 25.26
N THR A 55 27.55 14.73 25.62
CA THR A 55 28.65 14.53 24.67
C THR A 55 28.32 13.49 23.61
N ALA A 56 27.89 12.33 24.05
CA ALA A 56 27.54 11.23 23.15
C ALA A 56 26.38 11.58 22.19
N VAL A 57 25.39 12.33 22.70
CA VAL A 57 24.26 12.81 21.86
C VAL A 57 24.75 13.76 20.79
N LEU A 58 25.51 14.77 21.17
CA LEU A 58 25.98 15.80 20.24
C LEU A 58 26.95 15.21 19.19
N GLN A 59 27.87 14.36 19.60
CA GLN A 59 28.75 13.63 18.67
C GLN A 59 27.99 12.79 17.64
N LYS A 60 26.96 12.06 18.10
CA LYS A 60 26.11 11.26 17.21
C LYS A 60 25.47 12.05 16.09
N TYR A 61 25.11 13.30 16.35
CA TYR A 61 24.38 14.15 15.41
C TYR A 61 25.24 15.23 14.74
N GLN A 62 26.49 15.43 15.16
CA GLN A 62 27.39 16.49 14.72
C GLN A 62 27.48 16.68 13.20
N THR A 63 27.51 15.55 12.42
CA THR A 63 27.60 15.57 10.97
C THR A 63 26.30 15.25 10.25
N LYS A 64 25.24 14.94 11.01
CA LYS A 64 23.99 14.37 10.46
C LYS A 64 22.80 15.32 10.54
N LYS A 65 22.90 16.34 11.37
CA LYS A 65 21.78 17.23 11.69
C LYS A 65 22.15 18.69 11.47
N TYR A 66 21.14 19.48 11.18
CA TYR A 66 21.20 20.93 11.14
C TYR A 66 20.97 21.45 12.55
N PHE A 67 21.96 22.11 13.13
CA PHE A 67 21.92 22.56 14.51
C PHE A 67 21.31 23.95 14.60
N ILE A 68 20.31 24.13 15.46
CA ILE A 68 19.65 25.39 15.74
C ILE A 68 19.80 25.66 17.23
N LEU A 69 20.35 26.82 17.56
CA LEU A 69 20.46 27.34 18.94
C LEU A 69 19.34 28.35 19.18
N HIS A 70 18.62 28.17 20.28
CA HIS A 70 17.61 29.08 20.80
C HIS A 70 18.13 29.66 22.11
N ASP A 71 18.48 30.94 22.11
CA ASP A 71 19.00 31.66 23.31
C ASP A 71 17.92 32.52 24.00
N GLY A 72 16.66 32.43 23.55
CA GLY A 72 15.56 33.22 24.07
C GLY A 72 15.42 34.61 23.45
N GLN A 73 16.44 35.10 22.76
CA GLN A 73 16.43 36.38 22.04
C GLN A 73 16.48 36.17 20.52
N SER A 74 17.23 35.18 20.08
CA SER A 74 17.45 34.86 18.68
C SER A 74 17.50 33.36 18.43
N ASP A 75 17.24 32.99 17.19
CA ASP A 75 17.43 31.63 16.71
C ASP A 75 18.61 31.63 15.74
N LEU A 76 19.64 30.84 16.03
CA LEU A 76 20.90 30.83 15.29
C LEU A 76 21.20 29.44 14.72
N HIS A 77 21.70 29.41 13.51
CA HIS A 77 22.26 28.19 12.94
C HIS A 77 23.70 28.00 13.42
N LEU A 78 23.99 26.82 13.97
CA LEU A 78 25.33 26.41 14.34
C LEU A 78 25.91 25.48 13.26
N TYR A 79 27.04 25.90 12.68
CA TYR A 79 27.78 25.10 11.71
C TYR A 79 29.24 24.90 12.10
N SER A 80 29.95 23.99 11.46
CA SER A 80 31.31 23.59 11.82
C SER A 80 31.43 23.25 13.34
N VAL A 81 30.44 22.48 13.82
CA VAL A 81 30.36 22.11 15.23
C VAL A 81 31.51 21.19 15.60
N ILE A 82 32.23 21.54 16.67
CA ILE A 82 33.33 20.78 17.26
C ILE A 82 32.98 20.48 18.73
N ILE A 83 32.97 19.21 19.09
CA ILE A 83 32.68 18.76 20.45
C ILE A 83 34.00 18.58 21.20
N ASP A 84 34.20 19.37 22.25
CA ASP A 84 35.32 19.26 23.17
C ASP A 84 34.88 18.46 24.40
N GLU A 85 35.17 17.18 24.37
CA GLU A 85 34.77 16.24 25.41
C GLU A 85 35.48 16.48 26.74
N LEU A 86 36.75 16.89 26.69
CA LEU A 86 37.57 17.15 27.88
C LEU A 86 37.05 18.36 28.67
N ASN A 87 36.73 19.44 27.96
CA ASN A 87 36.26 20.67 28.56
C ASN A 87 34.73 20.75 28.67
N LYS A 88 34.01 19.69 28.31
CA LYS A 88 32.54 19.62 28.34
C LYS A 88 31.87 20.81 27.65
N LYS A 89 32.34 21.19 26.46
CA LYS A 89 31.81 22.30 25.69
C LYS A 89 31.71 21.96 24.19
N MET A 90 30.88 22.72 23.53
CA MET A 90 30.73 22.70 22.06
C MET A 90 31.22 24.03 21.52
N LYS A 91 32.05 23.98 20.48
CA LYS A 91 32.47 25.16 19.72
C LYS A 91 31.81 25.10 18.34
N ALA A 92 31.22 26.21 17.92
CA ALA A 92 30.57 26.30 16.64
C ALA A 92 30.71 27.68 16.01
N ARG A 93 30.48 27.79 14.71
CA ARG A 93 30.25 29.06 14.03
C ARG A 93 28.76 29.32 13.95
N VAL A 94 28.37 30.60 14.02
CA VAL A 94 26.98 31.00 13.94
C VAL A 94 26.64 31.69 12.63
N SER A 95 25.44 31.46 12.13
CA SER A 95 24.85 32.19 11.02
C SER A 95 23.33 32.32 11.19
N GLU A 96 22.70 33.10 10.35
CA GLU A 96 21.24 33.11 10.26
C GLU A 96 20.71 31.74 9.84
N ILE A 97 19.49 31.42 10.30
CA ILE A 97 18.83 30.18 9.94
C ILE A 97 18.43 30.23 8.46
N SER A 98 18.71 29.17 7.73
CA SER A 98 18.26 29.01 6.34
C SER A 98 16.74 29.04 6.24
N ALA A 99 16.20 29.63 5.19
CA ALA A 99 14.75 29.69 4.92
C ALA A 99 14.06 28.31 4.92
N ALA A 100 14.80 27.24 4.68
CA ALA A 100 14.28 25.87 4.76
C ALA A 100 14.03 25.38 6.20
N HIS A 101 14.51 26.12 7.23
CA HIS A 101 14.46 25.74 8.65
C HIS A 101 13.77 26.79 9.53
N THR A 102 13.15 27.82 8.95
CA THR A 102 12.55 28.95 9.70
C THR A 102 11.12 28.71 10.19
N PHE A 103 10.47 27.65 9.76
CA PHE A 103 9.03 27.43 10.02
C PHE A 103 8.77 26.57 11.27
N TYR A 104 9.81 26.09 11.93
CA TYR A 104 9.64 25.29 13.13
C TYR A 104 9.25 26.15 14.31
N GLN A 105 8.09 25.88 14.89
CA GLN A 105 7.70 26.31 16.23
C GLN A 105 7.15 25.10 16.98
N PRO A 106 7.70 24.74 18.15
CA PRO A 106 7.14 23.66 18.96
C PRO A 106 5.78 24.09 19.46
N VAL A 107 4.74 23.49 18.89
CA VAL A 107 3.39 23.64 19.42
C VAL A 107 3.26 22.66 20.57
N GLY A 108 3.03 23.18 21.78
CA GLY A 108 3.06 22.38 23.01
C GLY A 108 2.14 21.18 22.98
N GLY A 109 2.64 20.05 23.50
CA GLY A 109 1.90 18.85 23.82
C GLY A 109 1.83 17.74 22.76
N GLU A 110 2.01 18.02 21.48
CA GLU A 110 2.06 16.99 20.44
C GLU A 110 3.51 16.56 20.17
N THR A 111 3.73 15.25 20.06
CA THR A 111 5.05 14.70 19.73
C THR A 111 5.22 14.47 18.22
N SER A 112 4.14 14.53 17.43
CA SER A 112 4.14 14.28 15.99
C SER A 112 3.50 15.46 15.23
N HIS A 113 4.28 16.10 14.36
CA HIS A 113 3.90 17.33 13.66
C HIS A 113 3.84 17.14 12.15
N LYS A 114 2.84 17.79 11.51
CA LYS A 114 2.72 17.82 10.03
C LYS A 114 3.62 18.91 9.45
N TYR A 115 4.25 18.65 8.31
CA TYR A 115 5.01 19.66 7.58
C TYR A 115 4.81 19.54 6.05
N LYS A 116 5.12 20.64 5.36
CA LYS A 116 5.09 20.72 3.90
C LYS A 116 6.53 20.63 3.37
N LYS A 117 6.86 19.54 2.67
CA LYS A 117 8.22 19.30 2.16
C LYS A 117 8.77 20.45 1.27
N LYS A 118 7.89 21.23 0.66
CA LYS A 118 8.29 22.40 -0.14
C LYS A 118 8.93 23.51 0.70
N LEU A 119 8.68 23.56 2.01
CA LEU A 119 9.21 24.56 2.93
C LEU A 119 10.50 24.11 3.61
N GLY A 120 10.88 22.84 3.48
CA GLY A 120 12.07 22.24 4.08
C GLY A 120 11.81 20.86 4.66
N ASP A 121 12.83 20.25 5.26
CA ASP A 121 12.73 18.95 5.94
C ASP A 121 13.17 19.06 7.40
N PRO A 122 12.23 19.29 8.33
CA PRO A 122 12.55 19.44 9.76
C PRO A 122 13.15 18.17 10.37
N LYS A 123 13.00 17.00 9.74
CA LYS A 123 13.59 15.75 10.25
C LYS A 123 15.11 15.78 10.33
N SER A 124 15.76 16.71 9.63
CA SER A 124 17.20 16.91 9.67
C SER A 124 17.66 17.81 10.82
N GLU A 125 16.77 18.37 11.65
CA GLU A 125 17.09 19.37 12.65
C GLU A 125 17.39 18.78 14.03
N ILE A 126 18.24 19.51 14.79
CA ILE A 126 18.45 19.37 16.22
C ILE A 126 18.42 20.77 16.85
N HIS A 127 17.62 20.92 17.86
CA HIS A 127 17.40 22.20 18.56
C HIS A 127 18.03 22.16 19.92
N LEU A 128 18.88 23.13 20.21
CA LEU A 128 19.52 23.36 21.49
C LEU A 128 18.91 24.60 22.14
N PHE A 129 18.44 24.48 23.35
CA PHE A 129 17.84 25.58 24.10
C PHE A 129 18.76 25.97 25.23
N THR A 130 18.99 27.26 25.39
CA THR A 130 19.78 27.85 26.50
C THR A 130 19.13 29.12 27.00
N SER A 131 19.13 29.31 28.31
CA SER A 131 18.76 30.55 28.96
C SER A 131 20.00 31.43 29.30
N ALA A 132 21.21 30.90 29.06
CA ALA A 132 22.42 31.62 29.31
C ALA A 132 22.68 32.64 28.20
N ASN A 133 23.13 33.83 28.60
CA ASN A 133 23.67 34.79 27.65
C ASN A 133 25.05 34.32 27.18
N LEU A 134 25.16 33.98 25.89
CA LEU A 134 26.36 33.42 25.28
C LEU A 134 27.07 34.50 24.47
N ASP A 135 28.35 34.66 24.70
CA ASP A 135 29.16 35.63 23.97
C ASP A 135 29.49 35.11 22.58
N ILE A 136 29.07 35.84 21.55
CA ILE A 136 29.44 35.58 20.15
C ILE A 136 30.63 36.45 19.81
N THR A 137 31.75 35.82 19.43
CA THR A 137 32.98 36.56 19.07
C THR A 137 32.80 37.30 17.73
N SER A 138 33.67 38.30 17.48
CA SER A 138 33.69 39.03 16.20
C SER A 138 33.79 38.12 14.96
N ASP A 139 34.40 36.96 15.12
CA ASP A 139 34.54 35.93 14.06
C ASP A 139 33.31 35.03 13.92
N LYS A 140 32.19 35.37 14.57
CA LYS A 140 30.97 34.56 14.61
C LYS A 140 31.20 33.15 15.17
N ILE A 141 32.07 33.02 16.15
CA ILE A 141 32.32 31.76 16.86
C ILE A 141 31.69 31.86 18.25
N ILE A 142 31.07 30.76 18.67
CA ILE A 142 30.44 30.60 19.97
C ILE A 142 30.98 29.36 20.66
N ASP A 143 31.29 29.50 21.98
CA ASP A 143 31.60 28.38 22.86
C ASP A 143 30.39 28.13 23.76
N ILE A 144 29.82 26.94 23.73
CA ILE A 144 28.63 26.56 24.49
C ILE A 144 29.04 25.48 25.51
N PRO A 145 29.16 25.80 26.79
CA PRO A 145 29.35 24.81 27.84
C PRO A 145 28.11 23.91 27.96
N PHE A 146 28.30 22.60 28.17
CA PHE A 146 27.16 21.65 28.20
C PHE A 146 26.23 21.88 29.39
N ASP A 147 26.73 22.41 30.49
CA ASP A 147 25.95 22.82 31.66
C ASP A 147 25.03 24.02 31.41
N LYS A 148 25.24 24.74 30.31
CA LYS A 148 24.38 25.85 29.85
C LYS A 148 23.31 25.42 28.84
N ILE A 149 23.28 24.17 28.47
CA ILE A 149 22.23 23.60 27.60
C ILE A 149 21.06 23.13 28.47
N ASP A 150 19.95 23.85 28.42
CA ASP A 150 18.75 23.53 29.21
C ASP A 150 18.00 22.33 28.66
N SER A 151 17.93 22.21 27.33
CA SER A 151 17.29 21.07 26.69
C SER A 151 17.76 20.87 25.25
N ILE A 152 17.67 19.63 24.80
CA ILE A 152 17.94 19.21 23.42
C ILE A 152 16.71 18.52 22.87
N ILE A 153 16.22 18.99 21.71
CA ILE A 153 15.15 18.35 20.96
C ILE A 153 15.72 17.88 19.62
N VAL A 154 15.57 16.59 19.33
CA VAL A 154 16.00 16.00 18.07
C VAL A 154 14.78 15.66 17.26
N HIS A 155 14.66 16.23 16.08
CA HIS A 155 13.61 15.86 15.15
C HIS A 155 13.93 14.53 14.46
N GLY A 156 12.93 13.72 14.30
CA GLY A 156 13.05 12.40 13.69
C GLY A 156 11.90 12.05 12.75
N THR A 157 12.01 10.92 12.12
CA THR A 157 10.93 10.36 11.31
C THR A 157 9.84 9.79 12.22
N ASP A 158 8.58 10.11 11.94
CA ASP A 158 7.43 9.42 12.52
C ASP A 158 7.30 8.03 11.90
N THR A 159 8.03 7.07 12.47
CA THR A 159 8.10 5.70 11.95
C THR A 159 6.74 5.02 11.93
N GLY A 160 5.90 5.27 12.93
CA GLY A 160 4.55 4.71 12.99
C GLY A 160 3.70 5.18 11.81
N HIS A 161 3.75 6.47 11.52
CA HIS A 161 3.02 7.08 10.42
C HIS A 161 3.56 6.63 9.04
N GLU A 162 4.87 6.51 8.88
CA GLU A 162 5.49 6.03 7.62
C GLU A 162 5.12 4.56 7.36
N ILE A 163 5.14 3.71 8.39
CA ILE A 163 4.69 2.30 8.28
C ILE A 163 3.21 2.26 7.88
N LEU A 164 2.36 3.06 8.53
CA LEU A 164 0.93 3.08 8.23
C LEU A 164 0.65 3.51 6.79
N LYS A 165 1.41 4.49 6.25
CA LYS A 165 1.33 4.87 4.84
C LYS A 165 1.66 3.71 3.91
N VAL A 166 2.79 3.04 4.13
CA VAL A 166 3.22 1.92 3.28
C VAL A 166 2.19 0.80 3.31
N VAL A 167 1.74 0.40 4.50
CA VAL A 167 0.73 -0.65 4.68
C VAL A 167 -0.59 -0.25 4.02
N GLY A 168 -1.05 0.99 4.20
CA GLY A 168 -2.28 1.50 3.60
C GLY A 168 -2.24 1.50 2.08
N ILE A 169 -1.13 1.94 1.47
CA ILE A 169 -0.94 1.93 0.02
C ILE A 169 -0.93 0.49 -0.51
N THR A 170 -0.18 -0.40 0.13
CA THR A 170 -0.04 -1.80 -0.30
C THR A 170 -1.37 -2.54 -0.23
N ALA A 171 -2.10 -2.39 0.88
CA ALA A 171 -3.42 -2.98 1.04
C ALA A 171 -4.42 -2.43 0.01
N GLY A 172 -4.40 -1.13 -0.25
CA GLY A 172 -5.24 -0.49 -1.27
C GLY A 172 -4.99 -1.05 -2.67
N VAL A 173 -3.72 -1.15 -3.07
CA VAL A 173 -3.34 -1.74 -4.37
C VAL A 173 -3.82 -3.19 -4.47
N LEU A 174 -3.63 -4.00 -3.42
CA LEU A 174 -4.07 -5.39 -3.40
C LEU A 174 -5.58 -5.52 -3.59
N VAL A 175 -6.37 -4.72 -2.88
CA VAL A 175 -7.84 -4.75 -3.01
C VAL A 175 -8.28 -4.36 -4.42
N VAL A 176 -7.70 -3.31 -4.99
CA VAL A 176 -8.04 -2.84 -6.35
C VAL A 176 -7.67 -3.89 -7.40
N THR A 177 -6.47 -4.47 -7.33
CA THR A 177 -6.05 -5.49 -8.29
C THR A 177 -6.92 -6.74 -8.19
N THR A 178 -7.25 -7.19 -6.99
CA THR A 178 -8.16 -8.34 -6.79
C THR A 178 -9.55 -8.06 -7.35
N ALA A 179 -10.09 -6.87 -7.13
CA ALA A 179 -11.39 -6.47 -7.67
C ALA A 179 -11.39 -6.40 -9.20
N ILE A 180 -10.31 -5.89 -9.82
CA ILE A 180 -10.15 -5.86 -11.28
C ILE A 180 -10.09 -7.29 -11.84
N VAL A 181 -9.26 -8.15 -11.26
CA VAL A 181 -9.14 -9.55 -11.70
C VAL A 181 -10.48 -10.27 -11.57
N ALA A 182 -11.20 -10.08 -10.46
CA ALA A 182 -12.53 -10.67 -10.28
C ALA A 182 -13.57 -10.12 -11.28
N ALA A 183 -13.48 -8.84 -11.65
CA ALA A 183 -14.39 -8.22 -12.62
C ALA A 183 -14.08 -8.60 -14.07
N LEU A 184 -12.82 -8.95 -14.37
CA LEU A 184 -12.37 -9.36 -15.70
C LEU A 184 -12.46 -10.87 -15.91
N LYS A 185 -12.66 -11.64 -14.84
CA LYS A 185 -12.78 -13.10 -14.95
C LYS A 185 -14.12 -13.43 -15.62
N SER A 186 -14.05 -13.89 -16.89
CA SER A 186 -15.18 -14.57 -17.54
C SER A 186 -15.32 -15.94 -16.91
N SER A 187 -16.55 -16.35 -16.60
CA SER A 187 -16.79 -17.74 -16.19
C SER A 187 -16.99 -18.60 -17.42
N CYS A 188 -16.21 -19.66 -17.52
CA CYS A 188 -16.48 -20.72 -18.46
C CYS A 188 -17.69 -21.57 -17.98
N PRO A 189 -18.47 -22.18 -18.87
CA PRO A 189 -19.49 -23.15 -18.46
C PRO A 189 -18.83 -24.30 -17.69
N PHE A 190 -19.38 -24.64 -16.54
CA PHE A 190 -18.91 -25.75 -15.71
C PHE A 190 -19.58 -27.07 -16.09
N VAL A 191 -18.79 -28.13 -16.10
CA VAL A 191 -19.28 -29.48 -16.37
C VAL A 191 -19.23 -30.31 -15.09
N TYR A 192 -20.33 -30.94 -14.80
CA TYR A 192 -20.50 -31.85 -13.68
C TYR A 192 -20.97 -33.21 -14.20
N SER A 193 -20.46 -34.28 -13.63
CA SER A 193 -20.94 -35.66 -13.89
C SER A 193 -21.59 -36.25 -12.64
N ASN A 194 -22.60 -37.09 -12.84
CA ASN A 194 -23.25 -37.80 -11.74
C ASN A 194 -22.45 -39.06 -11.40
N ASN A 195 -22.08 -39.21 -10.11
CA ASN A 195 -21.36 -40.38 -9.62
C ASN A 195 -22.28 -41.47 -9.03
N GLY A 196 -23.59 -41.37 -9.27
CA GLY A 196 -24.62 -42.23 -8.69
C GLY A 196 -25.30 -41.67 -7.46
N ALA A 197 -24.68 -40.70 -6.76
CA ALA A 197 -25.18 -40.06 -5.55
C ALA A 197 -25.35 -38.54 -5.70
N PHE A 198 -24.38 -37.86 -6.30
CA PHE A 198 -24.39 -36.42 -6.51
C PHE A 198 -23.61 -36.02 -7.78
N TYR A 199 -23.72 -34.74 -8.17
CA TYR A 199 -22.98 -34.18 -9.27
C TYR A 199 -21.61 -33.72 -8.81
N ALA A 200 -20.53 -34.33 -9.30
CA ALA A 200 -19.16 -33.96 -9.07
C ALA A 200 -18.66 -33.01 -10.16
N PHE A 201 -17.89 -32.02 -9.82
CA PHE A 201 -17.24 -31.10 -10.76
C PHE A 201 -16.14 -31.82 -11.54
N GLU A 202 -16.14 -31.70 -12.86
CA GLU A 202 -15.15 -32.33 -13.75
C GLU A 202 -14.23 -31.32 -14.42
N GLY A 203 -14.72 -30.16 -14.76
CA GLY A 203 -13.94 -29.13 -15.44
C GLY A 203 -14.75 -27.99 -16.02
N GLU A 204 -14.07 -27.12 -16.75
CA GLU A 204 -14.65 -25.97 -17.42
C GLU A 204 -14.55 -26.12 -18.93
N LEU A 205 -15.64 -25.81 -19.66
CA LEU A 205 -15.63 -25.73 -21.09
C LEU A 205 -15.06 -24.39 -21.56
N TYR A 206 -14.38 -24.40 -22.69
CA TYR A 206 -13.98 -23.16 -23.33
C TYR A 206 -15.22 -22.30 -23.63
N PRO A 207 -15.21 -21.00 -23.29
CA PRO A 207 -16.41 -20.14 -23.32
C PRO A 207 -16.94 -19.87 -24.74
N GLY A 208 -16.46 -20.56 -25.74
CA GLY A 208 -16.84 -20.40 -27.13
C GLY A 208 -16.22 -19.15 -27.77
N ALA A 209 -16.01 -19.24 -29.05
CA ALA A 209 -15.48 -18.13 -29.84
C ALA A 209 -16.56 -17.60 -30.78
N ILE A 210 -16.70 -16.29 -30.83
CA ILE A 210 -17.58 -15.60 -31.78
C ILE A 210 -17.06 -15.75 -33.21
N ARG A 211 -15.74 -15.99 -33.36
CA ARG A 211 -15.07 -16.14 -34.65
C ARG A 211 -14.59 -17.57 -34.85
N PRO A 212 -14.86 -18.20 -36.02
CA PRO A 212 -14.43 -19.57 -36.33
C PRO A 212 -12.93 -19.81 -36.15
N THR A 213 -12.09 -18.79 -36.39
CA THR A 213 -10.63 -18.87 -36.22
C THR A 213 -10.17 -18.99 -34.76
N MET A 214 -11.06 -18.78 -33.82
CA MET A 214 -10.79 -18.87 -32.39
C MET A 214 -11.44 -20.11 -31.75
N GLU A 215 -12.13 -20.91 -32.54
CA GLU A 215 -12.71 -22.17 -32.06
C GLU A 215 -11.59 -23.15 -31.72
N ARG A 216 -11.79 -23.89 -30.63
CA ARG A 216 -10.93 -24.99 -30.25
C ARG A 216 -11.77 -26.15 -29.71
N LYS A 217 -11.19 -27.34 -29.72
CA LYS A 217 -11.76 -28.52 -29.10
C LYS A 217 -11.10 -28.76 -27.76
N ASP A 218 -11.87 -28.74 -26.68
CA ASP A 218 -11.40 -29.09 -25.35
C ASP A 218 -11.82 -30.52 -25.03
N TYR A 219 -10.88 -31.31 -24.54
CA TYR A 219 -11.12 -32.67 -24.09
C TYR A 219 -10.73 -32.75 -22.61
N PHE A 220 -11.56 -33.39 -21.81
CA PHE A 220 -11.23 -33.71 -20.43
C PHE A 220 -11.91 -35.01 -19.99
N GLN A 221 -11.30 -35.65 -19.02
CA GLN A 221 -11.78 -36.92 -18.50
C GLN A 221 -12.88 -36.66 -17.45
N LEU A 222 -14.00 -37.40 -17.60
CA LEU A 222 -15.08 -37.41 -16.61
C LEU A 222 -14.78 -38.50 -15.57
N LYS A 223 -13.96 -38.15 -14.56
CA LYS A 223 -13.43 -39.11 -13.56
C LYS A 223 -14.52 -39.69 -12.65
N HIS A 224 -15.57 -38.90 -12.41
CA HIS A 224 -16.63 -39.25 -11.48
C HIS A 224 -17.89 -39.77 -12.14
N LEU A 225 -17.93 -39.81 -13.48
CA LEU A 225 -19.11 -40.26 -14.21
C LEU A 225 -19.39 -41.75 -13.94
N LYS A 226 -20.59 -42.04 -13.49
CA LYS A 226 -21.08 -43.40 -13.30
C LYS A 226 -22.43 -43.59 -14.02
N GLU A 227 -22.56 -44.73 -14.60
CA GLU A 227 -23.86 -45.20 -15.12
C GLU A 227 -24.82 -45.46 -13.96
N LYS A 228 -26.05 -45.06 -14.13
CA LYS A 228 -27.15 -45.42 -13.25
C LYS A 228 -28.37 -45.77 -14.12
N ASP A 229 -28.85 -46.98 -13.99
CA ASP A 229 -30.03 -47.50 -14.72
C ASP A 229 -29.88 -47.36 -16.26
N GLY A 230 -28.69 -47.60 -16.79
CA GLY A 230 -28.39 -47.47 -18.23
C GLY A 230 -28.21 -46.02 -18.70
N ILE A 231 -28.13 -45.04 -17.78
CA ILE A 231 -28.10 -43.61 -18.13
C ILE A 231 -26.88 -42.95 -17.54
N TYR A 232 -26.19 -42.16 -18.36
CA TYR A 232 -25.14 -41.22 -17.93
C TYR A 232 -25.74 -39.83 -17.80
N ASN A 233 -25.56 -39.20 -16.63
CA ASN A 233 -26.08 -37.87 -16.38
C ASN A 233 -24.92 -36.85 -16.28
N ILE A 234 -24.94 -35.88 -17.18
CA ILE A 234 -23.97 -34.78 -17.23
C ILE A 234 -24.76 -33.46 -17.12
N LYS A 235 -24.28 -32.54 -16.29
CA LYS A 235 -24.83 -31.21 -16.12
C LYS A 235 -23.83 -30.18 -16.60
N VAL A 236 -24.26 -29.29 -17.47
CA VAL A 236 -23.50 -28.07 -17.84
C VAL A 236 -24.23 -26.87 -17.28
N SER A 237 -23.54 -26.02 -16.55
CA SER A 237 -24.13 -24.81 -15.93
C SER A 237 -23.24 -23.60 -16.01
N ASN A 238 -23.85 -22.42 -16.19
CA ASN A 238 -23.21 -21.13 -16.00
C ASN A 238 -23.40 -20.73 -14.54
N GLU A 239 -22.32 -20.64 -13.79
CA GLU A 239 -22.34 -20.15 -12.40
C GLU A 239 -22.48 -18.63 -12.33
N LEU A 240 -22.02 -17.92 -13.36
CA LEU A 240 -22.26 -16.49 -13.53
C LEU A 240 -23.35 -16.27 -14.60
N LYS A 241 -24.04 -15.14 -14.48
CA LYS A 241 -25.11 -14.76 -15.41
C LYS A 241 -24.51 -14.19 -16.71
N GLU A 242 -23.94 -15.07 -17.52
CA GLU A 242 -23.31 -14.75 -18.80
C GLU A 242 -23.95 -15.55 -19.93
N ILE A 243 -23.84 -15.06 -21.17
CA ILE A 243 -24.23 -15.78 -22.36
C ILE A 243 -22.99 -16.48 -22.89
N GLN A 244 -23.05 -17.79 -22.96
CA GLN A 244 -21.98 -18.64 -23.48
C GLN A 244 -22.47 -19.37 -24.74
N TYR A 245 -21.55 -19.61 -25.67
CA TYR A 245 -21.84 -20.32 -26.91
C TYR A 245 -21.00 -21.59 -26.96
N THR A 246 -21.67 -22.73 -27.15
CA THR A 246 -21.02 -24.04 -27.32
C THR A 246 -21.57 -24.66 -28.60
N ASN A 247 -20.68 -24.89 -29.58
CA ASN A 247 -21.09 -25.44 -30.86
C ASN A 247 -21.46 -26.92 -30.78
N SER A 248 -20.72 -27.69 -30.00
CA SER A 248 -20.98 -29.10 -29.80
C SER A 248 -20.49 -29.58 -28.44
N LEU A 249 -21.18 -30.55 -27.88
CA LEU A 249 -20.77 -31.26 -26.67
C LEU A 249 -20.95 -32.75 -26.95
N ASN A 250 -19.86 -33.51 -26.94
CA ASN A 250 -19.86 -34.92 -27.23
C ASN A 250 -19.32 -35.72 -26.05
N LEU A 251 -19.98 -36.79 -25.67
CA LEU A 251 -19.44 -37.79 -24.77
C LEU A 251 -18.70 -38.83 -25.61
N ILE A 252 -17.44 -39.05 -25.30
CA ILE A 252 -16.57 -40.02 -26.00
C ILE A 252 -16.23 -41.15 -25.02
N GLU A 253 -16.57 -42.36 -25.37
CA GLU A 253 -16.14 -43.57 -24.68
C GLU A 253 -14.88 -44.10 -25.37
N VAL A 254 -13.84 -44.37 -24.60
CA VAL A 254 -12.59 -44.96 -25.10
C VAL A 254 -12.39 -46.28 -24.44
N VAL A 255 -12.53 -47.35 -25.24
CA VAL A 255 -12.31 -48.73 -24.79
C VAL A 255 -10.85 -49.10 -25.06
N HIS A 256 -10.13 -49.47 -24.02
CA HIS A 256 -8.70 -49.82 -24.10
C HIS A 256 -8.39 -51.00 -23.16
N PRO A 257 -7.31 -51.77 -23.42
CA PRO A 257 -6.79 -52.77 -22.50
C PRO A 257 -6.31 -52.11 -21.18
N ASP A 258 -6.37 -52.86 -20.08
CA ASP A 258 -6.02 -52.40 -18.74
C ASP A 258 -4.58 -51.89 -18.61
N ASN A 259 -3.68 -52.36 -19.46
CA ASN A 259 -2.26 -51.98 -19.47
C ASN A 259 -1.95 -50.72 -20.31
N ILE A 260 -2.96 -50.07 -20.89
CA ILE A 260 -2.80 -48.85 -21.71
C ILE A 260 -3.38 -47.66 -20.97
N GLN A 261 -2.58 -46.63 -20.83
CA GLN A 261 -3.04 -45.33 -20.29
C GLN A 261 -3.49 -44.44 -21.44
N VAL A 262 -4.71 -43.96 -21.37
CA VAL A 262 -5.21 -42.94 -22.29
C VAL A 262 -4.80 -41.57 -21.81
N LEU A 263 -4.06 -40.82 -22.61
CA LEU A 263 -3.65 -39.45 -22.34
C LEU A 263 -4.52 -38.49 -23.18
N ILE A 264 -4.99 -37.46 -22.53
CA ILE A 264 -5.73 -36.37 -23.18
C ILE A 264 -4.74 -35.30 -23.59
N ASN A 265 -4.65 -34.99 -24.87
CA ASN A 265 -3.89 -33.88 -25.39
C ASN A 265 -4.81 -32.65 -25.46
N GLN A 266 -4.51 -31.66 -24.65
CA GLN A 266 -5.12 -30.33 -24.72
C GLN A 266 -4.25 -29.48 -25.67
N GLN A 267 -4.76 -29.27 -26.89
CA GLN A 267 -4.13 -28.36 -27.86
C GLN A 267 -4.67 -26.94 -27.70
#